data_90153f3b9d3491f36b5667b143871a05
#
_entry.id   90153f3b9d3491f36b5667b143871a05
#
_cell.length_a   1.000
_cell.length_b   1.000
_cell.length_c   1.000
_cell.angle_alpha   90.00
_cell.angle_beta   90.00
_cell.angle_gamma   90.00
#
_symmetry.space_group_name_H-M   'P 1'
#
loop_
_entity.id
_entity.type
_entity.pdbx_description
1 polymer ?
#
loop_
_entity_poly.entity_id
_entity_poly.type
_entity_poly.pdbx_seq_one_letter_code
_entity_poly.pdbx_strand_id
1 'polypeptide(L)'
;MGTSEVITSKEENYKKLKLIDSGDISDNYGNGQSKVKICCISDTHENHERLKIADDLDILIYAGDFTNWITSKESVVNSFLNWFKNQKVKYKFLVCGNHDLYFSSLRKSKKDELIEDLKKNNILYLDNNFGDFPNLNLNIYGFPQTLKRSLFYMADAFEVRGSVMNAICNKNFDKKIDILVTHCPPYQILDQADKNLGSLTLLEDLILRVKPKIHIFGHNHNQPGYKIYDYNGEKILFINASKAFSTNPFTFDFYFD
;
A
#
# COMPACT_ATOMS: atom_id res chain seq x y z
N MET A 1 0.17 -25.82 29.10
CA MET A 1 -1.08 -26.06 28.35
C MET A 1 -1.67 -24.70 28.02
N GLY A 2 -1.76 -24.28 26.78
CA GLY A 2 -2.42 -23.01 26.44
C GLY A 2 -1.85 -22.24 25.24
N THR A 3 -1.30 -22.92 24.21
CA THR A 3 -0.80 -22.24 23.00
C THR A 3 -1.31 -22.83 21.69
N SER A 4 -2.11 -23.91 21.71
CA SER A 4 -2.57 -24.58 20.49
C SER A 4 -3.98 -24.16 20.01
N GLU A 5 -4.80 -23.55 20.85
CA GLU A 5 -6.18 -23.20 20.48
C GLU A 5 -6.32 -21.83 19.79
N VAL A 6 -5.36 -20.91 19.96
CA VAL A 6 -5.44 -19.58 19.35
C VAL A 6 -5.02 -19.58 17.86
N ILE A 7 -4.25 -20.58 17.42
CA ILE A 7 -3.78 -20.65 16.02
C ILE A 7 -4.86 -21.21 15.09
N THR A 8 -5.72 -22.08 15.57
CA THR A 8 -6.76 -22.75 14.74
C THR A 8 -7.92 -21.84 14.35
N SER A 9 -8.26 -20.82 15.16
CA SER A 9 -9.34 -19.88 14.84
C SER A 9 -8.96 -18.86 13.75
N LYS A 10 -7.66 -18.54 13.61
CA LYS A 10 -7.18 -17.57 12.60
C LYS A 10 -7.19 -18.14 11.17
N GLU A 11 -6.88 -19.41 10.99
CA GLU A 11 -6.89 -20.04 9.66
C GLU A 11 -8.28 -20.18 9.03
N GLU A 12 -9.36 -20.03 9.79
CA GLU A 12 -10.72 -20.19 9.27
C GLU A 12 -11.29 -18.94 8.58
N ASN A 13 -10.84 -17.74 8.97
CA ASN A 13 -11.49 -16.51 8.49
C ASN A 13 -11.13 -16.17 7.04
N TYR A 14 -9.88 -16.30 6.63
CA TYR A 14 -9.52 -16.03 5.23
C TYR A 14 -10.12 -17.05 4.25
N LYS A 15 -10.44 -18.27 4.69
CA LYS A 15 -11.15 -19.29 3.89
C LYS A 15 -12.57 -18.86 3.50
N LYS A 16 -13.14 -17.87 4.18
CA LYS A 16 -14.45 -17.28 3.84
C LYS A 16 -14.37 -16.26 2.70
N LEU A 17 -13.16 -15.84 2.30
CA LEU A 17 -12.97 -14.97 1.14
C LEU A 17 -13.38 -15.73 -0.14
N LYS A 18 -14.32 -15.16 -0.87
CA LYS A 18 -14.76 -15.71 -2.16
C LYS A 18 -14.27 -14.80 -3.27
N LEU A 19 -13.43 -15.31 -4.16
CA LEU A 19 -13.04 -14.58 -5.37
C LEU A 19 -14.29 -14.35 -6.24
N ILE A 20 -14.57 -13.07 -6.57
CA ILE A 20 -15.71 -12.71 -7.42
C ILE A 20 -15.22 -12.45 -8.83
N ASP A 21 -14.12 -11.73 -9.00
CA ASP A 21 -13.63 -11.32 -10.29
C ASP A 21 -12.10 -11.22 -10.31
N SER A 22 -11.52 -11.58 -11.47
CA SER A 22 -10.11 -11.43 -11.81
C SER A 22 -9.93 -10.91 -13.25
N GLY A 23 -10.98 -10.37 -13.85
CA GLY A 23 -10.97 -9.74 -15.17
C GLY A 23 -10.43 -8.29 -15.13
N ASP A 24 -10.33 -7.63 -16.28
CA ASP A 24 -9.95 -6.22 -16.33
C ASP A 24 -10.85 -5.39 -15.42
N ILE A 25 -10.25 -4.55 -14.55
CA ILE A 25 -11.03 -3.54 -13.85
C ILE A 25 -11.78 -2.80 -14.96
N SER A 26 -13.08 -3.09 -15.09
CA SER A 26 -13.96 -2.17 -15.82
C SER A 26 -13.62 -0.82 -15.24
N ASP A 27 -13.40 0.19 -16.03
CA ASP A 27 -12.89 1.51 -15.62
C ASP A 27 -13.59 2.10 -14.38
N ASN A 28 -14.52 1.36 -13.77
CA ASN A 28 -15.43 1.79 -12.70
C ASN A 28 -15.49 0.77 -11.56
N TYR A 29 -15.17 1.18 -10.32
CA TYR A 29 -15.33 0.38 -9.11
C TYR A 29 -16.11 1.14 -8.04
N GLY A 30 -17.06 0.45 -7.40
CA GLY A 30 -17.96 1.04 -6.40
C GLY A 30 -19.33 1.43 -6.98
N ASN A 31 -20.19 2.03 -6.18
CA ASN A 31 -21.58 2.36 -6.53
C ASN A 31 -22.12 3.63 -5.87
N GLY A 32 -21.23 4.50 -5.37
CA GLY A 32 -21.61 5.77 -4.74
C GLY A 32 -21.93 6.88 -5.74
N GLN A 33 -22.36 8.05 -5.25
CA GLN A 33 -22.67 9.23 -6.06
C GLN A 33 -21.42 10.09 -6.34
N SER A 34 -20.42 10.03 -5.46
CA SER A 34 -19.13 10.72 -5.64
C SER A 34 -18.18 9.84 -6.44
N LYS A 35 -17.36 10.47 -7.29
CA LYS A 35 -16.38 9.77 -8.13
C LYS A 35 -15.02 10.40 -8.01
N VAL A 36 -13.97 9.57 -7.95
CA VAL A 36 -12.57 9.98 -8.09
C VAL A 36 -11.83 9.03 -9.02
N LYS A 37 -10.92 9.57 -9.82
CA LYS A 37 -10.04 8.80 -10.68
C LYS A 37 -8.72 8.55 -9.96
N ILE A 38 -8.41 7.28 -9.69
CA ILE A 38 -7.26 6.85 -8.89
C ILE A 38 -6.22 6.21 -9.79
N CYS A 39 -4.95 6.57 -9.58
CA CYS A 39 -3.80 5.88 -10.13
C CYS A 39 -2.96 5.26 -9.01
N CYS A 40 -2.58 3.99 -9.16
CA CYS A 40 -1.78 3.23 -8.20
C CYS A 40 -0.46 2.77 -8.80
N ILE A 41 0.64 2.98 -8.08
CA ILE A 41 2.00 2.64 -8.47
C ILE A 41 2.75 2.07 -7.27
N SER A 42 3.66 1.14 -7.51
CA SER A 42 4.63 0.64 -6.54
C SER A 42 5.85 0.06 -7.24
N ASP A 43 6.93 -0.13 -6.50
CA ASP A 43 8.12 -0.90 -6.92
C ASP A 43 8.74 -0.43 -8.24
N THR A 44 8.95 0.87 -8.39
CA THR A 44 9.59 1.40 -9.61
C THR A 44 11.10 1.25 -9.61
N HIS A 45 11.73 1.06 -8.42
CA HIS A 45 13.16 0.86 -8.31
C HIS A 45 13.97 1.79 -9.22
N GLU A 46 13.78 3.11 -9.02
CA GLU A 46 14.44 4.20 -9.77
C GLU A 46 13.99 4.36 -11.24
N ASN A 47 13.02 3.56 -11.72
CA ASN A 47 12.48 3.66 -13.08
C ASN A 47 11.21 4.52 -13.18
N HIS A 48 10.91 5.34 -12.18
CA HIS A 48 9.68 6.15 -12.11
C HIS A 48 9.51 7.11 -13.31
N GLU A 49 10.58 7.63 -13.91
CA GLU A 49 10.51 8.52 -15.07
C GLU A 49 9.96 7.84 -16.34
N ARG A 50 9.97 6.50 -16.40
CA ARG A 50 9.39 5.74 -17.51
C ARG A 50 7.88 5.64 -17.47
N LEU A 51 7.27 5.96 -16.31
CA LEU A 51 5.83 5.85 -16.13
C LEU A 51 5.10 6.98 -16.84
N LYS A 52 4.02 6.65 -17.53
CA LYS A 52 3.10 7.60 -18.14
C LYS A 52 1.92 7.82 -17.20
N ILE A 53 1.95 8.92 -16.47
CA ILE A 53 0.86 9.31 -15.56
C ILE A 53 -0.12 10.16 -16.35
N ALA A 54 -1.41 9.83 -16.31
CA ALA A 54 -2.46 10.60 -16.96
C ALA A 54 -2.66 11.97 -16.29
N ASP A 55 -3.03 13.00 -17.05
CA ASP A 55 -3.21 14.36 -16.52
C ASP A 55 -4.58 14.58 -15.85
N ASP A 56 -5.54 13.65 -16.02
CA ASP A 56 -6.92 13.75 -15.56
C ASP A 56 -7.20 12.98 -14.24
N LEU A 57 -6.16 12.77 -13.43
CA LEU A 57 -6.25 12.04 -12.17
C LEU A 57 -6.63 12.95 -11.00
N ASP A 58 -7.49 12.44 -10.10
CA ASP A 58 -7.76 13.06 -8.81
C ASP A 58 -6.77 12.62 -7.75
N ILE A 59 -6.40 11.33 -7.74
CA ILE A 59 -5.59 10.71 -6.71
C ILE A 59 -4.44 9.91 -7.33
N LEU A 60 -3.23 10.11 -6.83
CA LEU A 60 -2.05 9.30 -7.13
C LEU A 60 -1.52 8.66 -5.84
N ILE A 61 -1.48 7.33 -5.81
CA ILE A 61 -1.03 6.55 -4.65
C ILE A 61 0.25 5.80 -5.01
N TYR A 62 1.28 5.99 -4.19
CA TYR A 62 2.54 5.27 -4.31
C TYR A 62 2.74 4.32 -3.12
N ALA A 63 2.84 3.02 -3.37
CA ALA A 63 2.83 1.97 -2.35
C ALA A 63 4.20 1.32 -2.10
N GLY A 64 5.28 2.11 -2.17
CA GLY A 64 6.62 1.71 -1.70
C GLY A 64 7.61 1.29 -2.78
N ASP A 65 8.88 1.16 -2.37
CA ASP A 65 10.02 0.74 -3.19
C ASP A 65 10.27 1.63 -4.41
N PHE A 66 10.41 2.94 -4.17
CA PHE A 66 10.84 3.88 -5.21
C PHE A 66 12.36 3.89 -5.40
N THR A 67 13.15 3.38 -4.43
CA THR A 67 14.60 3.18 -4.57
C THR A 67 14.97 1.71 -4.68
N ASN A 68 16.22 1.44 -5.07
CA ASN A 68 16.85 0.13 -4.88
C ASN A 68 17.60 0.12 -3.54
N TRP A 69 17.65 -1.03 -2.88
CA TRP A 69 18.34 -1.16 -1.59
C TRP A 69 19.84 -0.82 -1.65
N ILE A 70 20.55 -1.16 -2.76
CA ILE A 70 21.98 -0.86 -2.94
C ILE A 70 22.22 0.62 -3.17
N THR A 71 21.33 1.29 -3.92
CA THR A 71 21.49 2.66 -4.41
C THR A 71 20.67 3.67 -3.63
N SER A 72 19.96 3.24 -2.57
CA SER A 72 19.15 4.11 -1.73
C SER A 72 20.03 5.15 -1.03
N LYS A 73 20.02 6.38 -1.57
CA LYS A 73 20.78 7.54 -1.09
C LYS A 73 20.01 8.84 -1.36
N GLU A 74 20.46 9.93 -0.75
CA GLU A 74 19.77 11.23 -0.81
C GLU A 74 19.45 11.69 -2.25
N SER A 75 20.41 11.61 -3.16
CA SER A 75 20.21 12.07 -4.53
C SER A 75 19.14 11.26 -5.30
N VAL A 76 19.06 9.96 -5.04
CA VAL A 76 18.06 9.07 -5.66
C VAL A 76 16.67 9.35 -5.09
N VAL A 77 16.57 9.47 -3.76
CA VAL A 77 15.31 9.85 -3.10
C VAL A 77 14.83 11.21 -3.60
N ASN A 78 15.72 12.20 -3.70
CA ASN A 78 15.39 13.54 -4.21
C ASN A 78 14.93 13.51 -5.67
N SER A 79 15.54 12.67 -6.54
CA SER A 79 15.08 12.46 -7.92
C SER A 79 13.63 11.98 -7.94
N PHE A 80 13.32 10.93 -7.20
CA PHE A 80 11.96 10.42 -7.10
C PHE A 80 10.98 11.46 -6.55
N LEU A 81 11.32 12.11 -5.44
CA LEU A 81 10.43 13.09 -4.82
C LEU A 81 10.18 14.29 -5.73
N ASN A 82 11.18 14.75 -6.48
CA ASN A 82 11.01 15.81 -7.48
C ASN A 82 10.08 15.36 -8.62
N TRP A 83 10.27 14.14 -9.13
CA TRP A 83 9.36 13.57 -10.11
C TRP A 83 7.93 13.48 -9.59
N PHE A 84 7.75 12.98 -8.36
CA PHE A 84 6.44 12.80 -7.74
C PHE A 84 5.73 14.14 -7.43
N LYS A 85 6.48 15.16 -6.98
CA LYS A 85 5.98 16.53 -6.81
C LYS A 85 5.45 17.11 -8.12
N ASN A 86 6.14 16.88 -9.23
CA ASN A 86 5.80 17.41 -10.54
C ASN A 86 4.60 16.73 -11.21
N GLN A 87 4.08 15.62 -10.66
CA GLN A 87 2.85 15.04 -11.18
C GLN A 87 1.66 15.99 -10.94
N LYS A 88 0.93 16.33 -12.00
CA LYS A 88 -0.24 17.24 -11.98
C LYS A 88 -1.48 16.54 -11.44
N VAL A 89 -1.42 16.07 -10.21
CA VAL A 89 -2.50 15.36 -9.53
C VAL A 89 -2.86 16.08 -8.24
N LYS A 90 -4.15 16.20 -7.97
CA LYS A 90 -4.68 17.00 -6.86
C LYS A 90 -4.29 16.42 -5.50
N TYR A 91 -4.40 15.11 -5.31
CA TYR A 91 -4.10 14.43 -4.05
C TYR A 91 -3.06 13.34 -4.28
N LYS A 92 -1.97 13.40 -3.55
CA LYS A 92 -0.89 12.42 -3.66
C LYS A 92 -0.63 11.77 -2.31
N PHE A 93 -0.52 10.44 -2.30
CA PHE A 93 -0.22 9.65 -1.11
C PHE A 93 1.03 8.82 -1.35
N LEU A 94 1.92 8.81 -0.36
CA LEU A 94 3.19 8.11 -0.41
C LEU A 94 3.33 7.18 0.79
N VAL A 95 3.53 5.90 0.52
CA VAL A 95 4.03 4.90 1.47
C VAL A 95 5.43 4.51 1.02
N CYS A 96 6.36 4.32 1.94
CA CYS A 96 7.69 3.73 1.66
C CYS A 96 7.62 2.20 1.62
N GLY A 97 8.66 1.57 1.06
CA GLY A 97 8.84 0.11 1.07
C GLY A 97 10.18 -0.31 1.68
N ASN A 98 10.47 -1.60 1.64
CA ASN A 98 11.65 -2.15 2.30
C ASN A 98 12.99 -1.77 1.61
N HIS A 99 12.97 -1.33 0.37
CA HIS A 99 14.15 -0.82 -0.33
C HIS A 99 14.42 0.68 -0.10
N ASP A 100 13.53 1.41 0.57
CA ASP A 100 13.66 2.86 0.79
C ASP A 100 14.53 3.18 2.02
N LEU A 101 15.75 2.59 2.06
CA LEU A 101 16.68 2.60 3.19
C LEU A 101 17.08 4.01 3.61
N TYR A 102 17.40 4.89 2.66
CA TYR A 102 17.79 6.26 2.99
C TYR A 102 16.66 6.98 3.74
N PHE A 103 15.42 6.86 3.25
CA PHE A 103 14.27 7.49 3.89
C PHE A 103 14.04 6.98 5.31
N SER A 104 14.20 5.67 5.54
CA SER A 104 14.06 5.07 6.87
C SER A 104 15.18 5.47 7.84
N SER A 105 16.39 5.74 7.33
CA SER A 105 17.57 6.09 8.13
C SER A 105 17.63 7.57 8.55
N LEU A 106 16.74 8.40 8.02
CA LEU A 106 16.72 9.83 8.33
C LEU A 106 16.50 10.07 9.83
N ARG A 107 17.29 10.98 10.41
CA ARG A 107 17.03 11.48 11.76
C ARG A 107 15.66 12.17 11.80
N LYS A 108 14.98 12.09 12.95
CA LYS A 108 13.62 12.60 13.11
C LYS A 108 13.45 14.02 12.57
N SER A 109 14.31 14.97 12.94
CA SER A 109 14.22 16.36 12.47
C SER A 109 14.25 16.49 10.95
N LYS A 110 15.17 15.73 10.29
CA LYS A 110 15.29 15.74 8.82
C LYS A 110 14.09 15.09 8.16
N LYS A 111 13.57 14.02 8.75
CA LYS A 111 12.35 13.35 8.29
C LYS A 111 11.14 14.27 8.41
N ASP A 112 11.00 14.97 9.53
CA ASP A 112 9.91 15.93 9.78
C ASP A 112 9.95 17.09 8.77
N GLU A 113 11.14 17.67 8.50
CA GLU A 113 11.34 18.68 7.45
C GLU A 113 10.90 18.19 6.07
N LEU A 114 11.29 16.96 5.72
CA LEU A 114 10.94 16.35 4.43
C LEU A 114 9.43 16.11 4.32
N ILE A 115 8.79 15.62 5.38
CA ILE A 115 7.35 15.41 5.43
C ILE A 115 6.59 16.73 5.27
N GLU A 116 7.03 17.80 5.92
CA GLU A 116 6.42 19.13 5.78
C GLU A 116 6.61 19.70 4.35
N ASP A 117 7.76 19.44 3.73
CA ASP A 117 7.99 19.82 2.33
C ASP A 117 7.08 19.03 1.37
N LEU A 118 6.90 17.72 1.61
CA LEU A 118 5.95 16.90 0.85
C LEU A 118 4.52 17.44 0.97
N LYS A 119 4.10 17.77 2.19
CA LYS A 119 2.76 18.31 2.47
C LYS A 119 2.49 19.64 1.75
N LYS A 120 3.47 20.54 1.67
CA LYS A 120 3.39 21.78 0.88
C LYS A 120 3.17 21.52 -0.61
N ASN A 121 3.54 20.34 -1.10
CA ASN A 121 3.36 19.90 -2.48
C ASN A 121 2.15 18.97 -2.67
N ASN A 122 1.18 18.99 -1.74
CA ASN A 122 -0.01 18.12 -1.73
C ASN A 122 0.34 16.63 -1.75
N ILE A 123 1.40 16.23 -1.05
CA ILE A 123 1.80 14.84 -0.87
C ILE A 123 1.70 14.51 0.62
N LEU A 124 0.86 13.52 0.96
CA LEU A 124 0.75 13.01 2.33
C LEU A 124 1.52 11.70 2.46
N TYR A 125 2.54 11.73 3.33
CA TYR A 125 3.29 10.55 3.71
C TYR A 125 2.52 9.73 4.74
N LEU A 126 2.32 8.45 4.46
CA LEU A 126 1.58 7.53 5.31
C LEU A 126 2.55 6.57 6.02
N ASP A 127 2.60 6.69 7.35
CA ASP A 127 3.39 5.82 8.24
C ASP A 127 2.60 5.58 9.52
N ASN A 128 1.71 4.61 9.51
CA ASN A 128 0.76 4.28 10.57
C ASN A 128 -0.21 5.43 10.92
N ASN A 129 -0.63 6.16 9.90
CA ASN A 129 -1.53 7.32 10.03
C ASN A 129 -2.53 7.41 8.88
N PHE A 130 -3.57 8.22 9.10
CA PHE A 130 -4.47 8.65 8.05
C PHE A 130 -3.87 9.80 7.24
N GLY A 131 -4.17 9.81 5.94
CA GLY A 131 -3.93 10.93 5.05
C GLY A 131 -5.22 11.71 4.86
N ASP A 132 -5.32 12.86 5.52
CA ASP A 132 -6.52 13.70 5.49
C ASP A 132 -6.31 14.89 4.55
N PHE A 133 -7.07 14.95 3.47
CA PHE A 133 -7.24 16.17 2.66
C PHE A 133 -8.62 16.77 2.92
N PRO A 134 -8.74 18.08 3.23
CA PRO A 134 -10.01 18.70 3.66
C PRO A 134 -11.19 18.53 2.71
N ASN A 135 -10.94 18.37 1.41
CA ASN A 135 -11.97 18.27 0.37
C ASN A 135 -12.07 16.87 -0.24
N LEU A 136 -11.42 15.88 0.36
CA LEU A 136 -11.49 14.49 -0.05
C LEU A 136 -12.29 13.72 0.99
N ASN A 137 -13.52 13.37 0.65
CA ASN A 137 -14.39 12.60 1.56
C ASN A 137 -14.06 11.09 1.54
N LEU A 138 -12.76 10.76 1.69
CA LEU A 138 -12.24 9.41 1.74
C LEU A 138 -11.20 9.30 2.86
N ASN A 139 -11.34 8.28 3.69
CA ASN A 139 -10.37 7.97 4.73
C ASN A 139 -9.31 7.00 4.18
N ILE A 140 -8.13 7.52 3.90
CA ILE A 140 -7.00 6.73 3.40
C ILE A 140 -6.02 6.51 4.54
N TYR A 141 -5.76 5.26 4.89
CA TYR A 141 -4.80 4.87 5.92
C TYR A 141 -3.68 4.06 5.30
N GLY A 142 -2.45 4.24 5.78
CA GLY A 142 -1.33 3.45 5.27
C GLY A 142 -0.16 3.30 6.21
N PHE A 143 0.68 2.30 5.90
CA PHE A 143 1.93 2.04 6.60
C PHE A 143 2.93 1.28 5.72
N PRO A 144 4.26 1.51 5.92
CA PRO A 144 5.31 0.92 5.09
C PRO A 144 5.77 -0.47 5.55
N GLN A 145 5.42 -0.91 6.75
CA GLN A 145 6.03 -2.08 7.38
C GLN A 145 5.79 -3.38 6.60
N THR A 146 6.87 -4.16 6.47
CA THR A 146 6.87 -5.52 5.94
C THR A 146 7.33 -6.51 7.00
N LEU A 147 7.02 -7.81 6.83
CA LEU A 147 7.47 -8.83 7.76
C LEU A 147 8.93 -9.18 7.52
N LYS A 148 9.73 -9.13 8.59
CA LYS A 148 11.10 -9.63 8.56
C LYS A 148 11.12 -11.14 8.34
N ARG A 149 11.79 -11.58 7.28
CA ARG A 149 11.78 -12.98 6.82
C ARG A 149 12.98 -13.79 7.22
N SER A 150 14.15 -13.15 7.38
CA SER A 150 15.40 -13.84 7.67
C SER A 150 16.20 -13.08 8.70
N LEU A 151 16.85 -13.83 9.61
CA LEU A 151 17.83 -13.28 10.54
C LEU A 151 19.17 -13.02 9.86
N PHE A 152 19.39 -13.55 8.65
CA PHE A 152 20.69 -13.55 7.97
C PHE A 152 20.80 -12.58 6.79
N TYR A 153 19.68 -11.96 6.35
CA TYR A 153 19.71 -10.91 5.33
C TYR A 153 19.99 -9.55 5.98
N MET A 154 20.68 -8.69 5.25
CA MET A 154 20.90 -7.29 5.65
C MET A 154 19.54 -6.64 5.94
N ALA A 155 19.50 -5.80 6.97
CA ALA A 155 18.26 -5.15 7.40
C ALA A 155 17.70 -4.29 6.27
N ASP A 156 16.54 -4.65 5.76
CA ASP A 156 15.76 -3.82 4.87
C ASP A 156 15.03 -2.72 5.67
N ALA A 157 14.67 -1.65 4.99
CA ALA A 157 13.88 -0.59 5.60
C ALA A 157 12.51 -1.11 6.02
N PHE A 158 11.95 -0.58 7.09
CA PHE A 158 10.59 -0.87 7.54
C PHE A 158 10.27 -2.36 7.80
N GLU A 159 11.27 -3.24 7.83
CA GLU A 159 11.05 -4.62 8.24
C GLU A 159 10.79 -4.73 9.75
N VAL A 160 9.72 -5.42 10.11
CA VAL A 160 9.32 -5.62 11.50
C VAL A 160 9.12 -7.09 11.85
N ARG A 161 9.31 -7.43 13.13
CA ARG A 161 8.98 -8.76 13.65
C ARG A 161 7.46 -8.96 13.68
N GLY A 162 7.01 -10.21 13.66
CA GLY A 162 5.59 -10.55 13.71
C GLY A 162 4.82 -9.92 14.88
N SER A 163 5.45 -9.78 16.06
CA SER A 163 4.83 -9.10 17.21
C SER A 163 4.56 -7.61 16.97
N VAL A 164 5.44 -6.92 16.25
CA VAL A 164 5.26 -5.50 15.89
C VAL A 164 4.19 -5.37 14.80
N MET A 165 4.22 -6.24 13.79
CA MET A 165 3.15 -6.30 12.77
C MET A 165 1.79 -6.56 13.42
N ASN A 166 1.73 -7.46 14.39
CA ASN A 166 0.51 -7.74 15.15
C ASN A 166 0.00 -6.49 15.90
N ALA A 167 0.89 -5.74 16.55
CA ALA A 167 0.52 -4.50 17.25
C ALA A 167 -0.03 -3.44 16.29
N ILE A 168 0.57 -3.31 15.08
CA ILE A 168 0.09 -2.40 14.02
C ILE A 168 -1.30 -2.83 13.54
N CYS A 169 -1.46 -4.10 13.21
CA CYS A 169 -2.70 -4.63 12.63
C CYS A 169 -3.87 -4.65 13.62
N ASN A 170 -3.61 -4.77 14.92
CA ASN A 170 -4.65 -4.77 15.96
C ASN A 170 -4.96 -3.38 16.55
N LYS A 171 -4.38 -2.31 15.99
CA LYS A 171 -4.70 -0.95 16.39
C LYS A 171 -6.19 -0.65 16.18
N ASN A 172 -6.80 0.02 17.15
CA ASN A 172 -8.14 0.55 16.99
C ASN A 172 -8.11 1.86 16.19
N PHE A 173 -9.13 2.05 15.36
CA PHE A 173 -9.28 3.23 14.52
C PHE A 173 -10.55 3.98 14.95
N ASP A 174 -10.44 5.30 15.02
CA ASP A 174 -11.54 6.24 15.28
C ASP A 174 -12.36 6.56 14.01
N LYS A 175 -11.81 6.20 12.85
CA LYS A 175 -12.42 6.38 11.52
C LYS A 175 -12.50 5.06 10.77
N LYS A 176 -13.52 4.94 9.90
CA LYS A 176 -13.55 3.86 8.90
C LYS A 176 -12.39 4.06 7.92
N ILE A 177 -11.77 2.97 7.49
CA ILE A 177 -10.77 2.98 6.43
C ILE A 177 -11.48 2.66 5.11
N ASP A 178 -11.51 3.59 4.16
CA ASP A 178 -12.06 3.36 2.82
C ASP A 178 -10.99 2.77 1.90
N ILE A 179 -9.76 3.32 1.95
CA ILE A 179 -8.62 2.83 1.19
C ILE A 179 -7.47 2.53 2.16
N LEU A 180 -7.00 1.29 2.14
CA LEU A 180 -5.81 0.86 2.86
C LEU A 180 -4.62 0.82 1.88
N VAL A 181 -3.50 1.43 2.25
CA VAL A 181 -2.27 1.41 1.46
C VAL A 181 -1.15 0.80 2.31
N THR A 182 -0.57 -0.30 1.85
CA THR A 182 0.57 -0.94 2.52
C THR A 182 1.64 -1.27 1.49
N HIS A 183 2.90 -1.45 1.91
CA HIS A 183 3.86 -2.06 1.00
C HIS A 183 3.75 -3.58 1.03
N CYS A 184 3.56 -4.17 2.22
CA CYS A 184 3.39 -5.61 2.40
C CYS A 184 2.09 -6.12 1.77
N PRO A 185 2.12 -7.22 0.96
CA PRO A 185 0.91 -7.86 0.46
C PRO A 185 0.17 -8.63 1.57
N PRO A 186 -1.14 -8.86 1.44
CA PRO A 186 -1.87 -9.77 2.30
C PRO A 186 -1.60 -11.23 1.90
N TYR A 187 -1.72 -12.16 2.84
CA TYR A 187 -1.47 -13.58 2.62
C TYR A 187 -2.41 -14.18 1.56
N GLN A 188 -1.86 -14.95 0.63
CA GLN A 188 -2.55 -15.65 -0.49
C GLN A 188 -3.29 -14.75 -1.51
N ILE A 189 -3.09 -13.45 -1.45
CA ILE A 189 -3.72 -12.53 -2.41
C ILE A 189 -2.64 -11.79 -3.17
N LEU A 190 -2.39 -12.18 -4.43
CA LEU A 190 -1.36 -11.60 -5.31
C LEU A 190 0.04 -11.56 -4.65
N ASP A 191 0.35 -12.56 -3.81
CA ASP A 191 1.56 -12.63 -2.99
C ASP A 191 2.49 -13.78 -3.35
N GLN A 192 2.16 -14.58 -4.39
CA GLN A 192 2.97 -15.73 -4.79
C GLN A 192 4.23 -15.28 -5.52
N ALA A 193 5.36 -15.59 -4.91
CA ALA A 193 6.69 -15.60 -5.49
C ALA A 193 7.25 -17.01 -5.29
N ASP A 194 8.59 -17.18 -5.24
CA ASP A 194 9.22 -18.46 -4.83
C ASP A 194 8.78 -18.88 -3.42
N LYS A 195 8.35 -17.91 -2.60
CA LYS A 195 7.68 -18.08 -1.30
C LYS A 195 6.54 -17.06 -1.19
N ASN A 196 5.48 -17.40 -0.48
CA ASN A 196 4.42 -16.43 -0.18
C ASN A 196 4.99 -15.20 0.53
N LEU A 197 4.82 -14.03 -0.08
CA LEU A 197 5.32 -12.76 0.43
C LEU A 197 4.35 -12.08 1.40
N GLY A 198 3.10 -12.53 1.44
CA GLY A 198 2.04 -11.90 2.18
C GLY A 198 2.04 -12.16 3.68
N SER A 199 1.41 -11.25 4.40
CA SER A 199 1.21 -11.31 5.84
C SER A 199 -0.18 -11.82 6.19
N LEU A 200 -0.26 -12.97 6.91
CA LEU A 200 -1.52 -13.48 7.44
C LEU A 200 -2.09 -12.52 8.50
N THR A 201 -1.24 -11.96 9.35
CA THR A 201 -1.62 -10.96 10.36
C THR A 201 -2.25 -9.71 9.71
N LEU A 202 -1.67 -9.23 8.59
CA LEU A 202 -2.25 -8.12 7.84
C LEU A 202 -3.65 -8.47 7.31
N LEU A 203 -3.80 -9.66 6.73
CA LEU A 203 -5.09 -10.11 6.21
C LEU A 203 -6.14 -10.27 7.34
N GLU A 204 -5.86 -11.10 8.35
CA GLU A 204 -6.82 -11.51 9.36
C GLU A 204 -7.09 -10.42 10.41
N ASP A 205 -6.02 -9.80 10.95
CA ASP A 205 -6.14 -8.91 12.09
C ASP A 205 -6.47 -7.46 11.67
N LEU A 206 -6.21 -7.09 10.41
CA LEU A 206 -6.53 -5.75 9.91
C LEU A 206 -7.59 -5.81 8.81
N ILE A 207 -7.29 -6.37 7.64
CA ILE A 207 -8.13 -6.22 6.45
C ILE A 207 -9.52 -6.81 6.66
N LEU A 208 -9.63 -8.05 7.13
CA LEU A 208 -10.93 -8.69 7.36
C LEU A 208 -11.71 -8.07 8.53
N ARG A 209 -11.03 -7.38 9.44
CA ARG A 209 -11.66 -6.64 10.54
C ARG A 209 -12.20 -5.28 10.11
N VAL A 210 -11.39 -4.48 9.38
CA VAL A 210 -11.77 -3.11 8.99
C VAL A 210 -12.50 -3.05 7.65
N LYS A 211 -12.36 -4.08 6.80
CA LYS A 211 -13.01 -4.24 5.50
C LYS A 211 -12.92 -2.96 4.64
N PRO A 212 -11.71 -2.54 4.25
CA PRO A 212 -11.57 -1.39 3.37
C PRO A 212 -12.23 -1.69 2.03
N LYS A 213 -12.76 -0.69 1.35
CA LYS A 213 -13.28 -0.86 -0.01
C LYS A 213 -12.15 -1.25 -0.98
N ILE A 214 -10.95 -0.69 -0.76
CA ILE A 214 -9.76 -0.93 -1.60
C ILE A 214 -8.55 -1.16 -0.70
N HIS A 215 -7.75 -2.19 -1.03
CA HIS A 215 -6.41 -2.38 -0.48
C HIS A 215 -5.37 -2.35 -1.60
N ILE A 216 -4.47 -1.37 -1.55
CA ILE A 216 -3.39 -1.16 -2.51
C ILE A 216 -2.07 -1.52 -1.86
N PHE A 217 -1.25 -2.32 -2.55
CA PHE A 217 0.05 -2.77 -2.05
C PHE A 217 1.05 -3.00 -3.19
N GLY A 218 2.29 -3.35 -2.84
CA GLY A 218 3.38 -3.66 -3.76
C GLY A 218 4.17 -4.90 -3.35
N HIS A 219 5.51 -4.78 -3.36
CA HIS A 219 6.48 -5.76 -2.89
C HIS A 219 6.58 -7.06 -3.70
N ASN A 220 5.50 -7.55 -4.28
CA ASN A 220 5.50 -8.76 -5.11
C ASN A 220 5.53 -8.41 -6.60
N HIS A 221 6.71 -8.46 -7.21
CA HIS A 221 6.88 -8.15 -8.63
C HIS A 221 6.31 -9.21 -9.58
N ASN A 222 6.05 -10.43 -9.08
CA ASN A 222 5.63 -11.57 -9.92
C ASN A 222 4.13 -11.58 -10.21
N GLN A 223 3.33 -10.87 -9.43
CA GLN A 223 1.88 -10.87 -9.56
C GLN A 223 1.27 -9.45 -9.52
N PRO A 224 1.73 -8.50 -10.36
CA PRO A 224 1.01 -7.24 -10.50
C PRO A 224 -0.39 -7.52 -11.05
N GLY A 225 -1.38 -6.80 -10.57
CA GLY A 225 -2.76 -7.01 -10.99
C GLY A 225 -3.74 -6.69 -9.87
N TYR A 226 -5.00 -7.10 -10.06
CA TYR A 226 -6.01 -6.93 -9.04
C TYR A 226 -6.88 -8.18 -8.90
N LYS A 227 -7.56 -8.27 -7.76
CA LYS A 227 -8.61 -9.26 -7.48
C LYS A 227 -9.68 -8.63 -6.62
N ILE A 228 -10.94 -9.00 -6.86
CA ILE A 228 -12.07 -8.61 -6.02
C ILE A 228 -12.55 -9.82 -5.25
N TYR A 229 -12.62 -9.68 -3.94
CA TYR A 229 -13.13 -10.71 -3.05
C TYR A 229 -14.38 -10.25 -2.31
N ASP A 230 -15.34 -11.16 -2.11
CA ASP A 230 -16.42 -10.99 -1.14
C ASP A 230 -15.99 -11.59 0.20
N TYR A 231 -16.19 -10.84 1.26
CA TYR A 231 -16.04 -11.31 2.63
C TYR A 231 -17.30 -10.94 3.43
N ASN A 232 -18.14 -11.93 3.66
CA ASN A 232 -19.41 -11.75 4.39
C ASN A 232 -20.33 -10.64 3.80
N GLY A 233 -20.44 -10.59 2.47
CA GLY A 233 -21.25 -9.62 1.75
C GLY A 233 -20.57 -8.27 1.48
N GLU A 234 -19.36 -8.06 1.96
CA GLU A 234 -18.56 -6.86 1.71
C GLU A 234 -17.51 -7.14 0.61
N LYS A 235 -17.52 -6.35 -0.45
CA LYS A 235 -16.54 -6.47 -1.53
C LYS A 235 -15.29 -5.68 -1.21
N ILE A 236 -14.12 -6.32 -1.39
CA ILE A 236 -12.81 -5.69 -1.21
C ILE A 236 -12.04 -5.85 -2.53
N LEU A 237 -11.60 -4.73 -3.10
CA LEU A 237 -10.70 -4.69 -4.24
C LEU A 237 -9.26 -4.69 -3.74
N PHE A 238 -8.49 -5.71 -4.12
CA PHE A 238 -7.06 -5.84 -3.85
C PHE A 238 -6.26 -5.51 -5.10
N ILE A 239 -5.30 -4.60 -5.00
CA ILE A 239 -4.44 -4.18 -6.11
C ILE A 239 -2.98 -4.34 -5.71
N ASN A 240 -2.27 -5.26 -6.37
CA ASN A 240 -0.81 -5.25 -6.36
C ASN A 240 -0.33 -4.28 -7.44
N ALA A 241 0.08 -3.09 -7.02
CA ALA A 241 0.46 -1.97 -7.89
C ALA A 241 1.91 -2.03 -8.37
N SER A 242 2.63 -3.15 -8.17
CA SER A 242 4.03 -3.30 -8.55
C SER A 242 4.24 -3.07 -10.05
N LYS A 243 5.18 -2.20 -10.41
CA LYS A 243 5.48 -1.78 -11.78
C LYS A 243 6.97 -1.88 -12.14
N ALA A 244 7.72 -2.72 -11.43
CA ALA A 244 9.15 -2.92 -11.68
C ALA A 244 9.48 -3.21 -13.17
N PHE A 245 8.52 -3.81 -13.90
CA PHE A 245 8.71 -4.21 -15.30
C PHE A 245 7.67 -3.64 -16.28
N SER A 246 6.81 -2.71 -15.85
CA SER A 246 5.74 -2.13 -16.66
C SER A 246 5.77 -0.61 -16.65
N THR A 247 5.36 0.01 -17.76
CA THR A 247 5.27 1.48 -17.91
C THR A 247 3.86 2.03 -17.65
N ASN A 248 2.85 1.18 -17.58
CA ASN A 248 1.46 1.59 -17.44
C ASN A 248 0.97 1.32 -16.01
N PRO A 249 0.69 2.36 -15.20
CA PRO A 249 0.13 2.20 -13.86
C PRO A 249 -1.32 1.73 -13.89
N PHE A 250 -1.81 1.18 -12.78
CA PHE A 250 -3.23 0.89 -12.62
C PHE A 250 -4.01 2.18 -12.45
N THR A 251 -5.00 2.42 -13.30
CA THR A 251 -5.88 3.60 -13.25
C THR A 251 -7.32 3.16 -13.37
N PHE A 252 -8.19 3.69 -12.51
CA PHE A 252 -9.63 3.35 -12.49
C PHE A 252 -10.44 4.47 -11.82
N ASP A 253 -11.74 4.51 -12.15
CA ASP A 253 -12.71 5.36 -11.47
C ASP A 253 -13.27 4.64 -10.23
N PHE A 254 -13.21 5.29 -9.07
CA PHE A 254 -13.78 4.79 -7.82
C PHE A 254 -15.00 5.60 -7.42
N TYR A 255 -16.13 4.92 -7.22
CA TYR A 255 -17.42 5.50 -6.81
C TYR A 255 -17.66 5.23 -5.32
N PHE A 256 -17.99 6.29 -4.56
CA PHE A 256 -18.19 6.24 -3.11
C PHE A 256 -19.29 7.23 -2.68
N ASP A 257 -19.80 7.05 -1.44
CA ASP A 257 -20.82 7.90 -0.80
C ASP A 257 -20.20 8.98 0.08
#